data_ab9b9585c6eb0ac1b2114d58e68c7097
#
_entry.id   ab9b9585c6eb0ac1b2114d58e68c7097
#
_cell.length_a   1.000
_cell.length_b   1.000
_cell.length_c   1.000
_cell.angle_alpha   90.00
_cell.angle_beta   90.00
_cell.angle_gamma   90.00
#
_symmetry.space_group_name_H-M   'P 1'
#
loop_
_entity.id
_entity.type
_entity.pdbx_description
1 polymer ?
#
loop_
_entity_poly.entity_id
_entity_poly.type
_entity_poly.pdbx_seq_one_letter_code
_entity_poly.pdbx_strand_id
1 'polypeptide(L)'
;MRVTIHRGTHQIGGCVTEIEHERYKVFIDFGTPLPGSGGGKLFPIEGLTTGDVSRSALFISHYHGDHIGNVCEVSNELPVFIGKTAYQIYESLEKRLSHIPDFEQAEVHRSIARRMQSFRTFTPLDTLEIGTISVTPLMVDHSAIDAYMFLIQAGGTRLLHTGDFRLHGFRGRALPNVIRRYAQNIDYVITEGTNINRPKAANLDEHTLQKYFKEEFRKHKYNFVVISTTNIDRIFAIYHAASESNRHFICDNYQKKIIQLISNSPEWTSPLYRTPTRIYTPGKTSDKKMFFSERLTRLLNRDGFCMLVRAGDMFKEFMNRYDDSNESAVYYSMYRGYLDKGHPSYNRQLEQFLSHRNPIYMHTSGHCDIKSLDKVLNLIKPKRGIIPIHTEYPEKFTEIFGKIAPIILLDDKETLNCTVHD
;
A
#
# COMPACT_ATOMS: atom_id res chain seq x y z
N MET A 1 1.03 14.85 -26.05
CA MET A 1 1.36 14.34 -24.67
C MET A 1 2.68 13.59 -24.76
N ARG A 2 3.58 13.77 -23.77
CA ARG A 2 4.80 12.97 -23.61
C ARG A 2 4.73 12.25 -22.26
N VAL A 3 5.28 11.04 -22.19
CA VAL A 3 5.36 10.22 -20.98
C VAL A 3 6.79 9.82 -20.76
N THR A 4 7.37 10.17 -19.59
CA THR A 4 8.72 9.76 -19.20
C THR A 4 8.64 8.92 -17.93
N ILE A 5 9.21 7.72 -17.95
CA ILE A 5 9.35 6.91 -16.74
C ILE A 5 10.74 7.20 -16.16
N HIS A 6 10.80 8.00 -15.12
CA HIS A 6 12.08 8.36 -14.49
C HIS A 6 12.71 7.19 -13.73
N ARG A 7 11.86 6.33 -13.15
CA ARG A 7 12.26 5.10 -12.47
C ARG A 7 11.08 4.14 -12.31
N GLY A 8 11.34 2.83 -12.36
CA GLY A 8 10.35 1.78 -12.12
C GLY A 8 10.15 0.83 -13.29
N THR A 9 10.91 0.94 -14.38
CA THR A 9 10.77 0.09 -15.57
C THR A 9 11.33 -1.31 -15.36
N HIS A 10 12.41 -1.47 -14.58
CA HIS A 10 13.09 -2.75 -14.29
C HIS A 10 13.26 -2.99 -12.78
N GLN A 11 12.40 -2.41 -11.97
CA GLN A 11 12.42 -2.60 -10.52
C GLN A 11 11.03 -2.50 -9.92
N ILE A 12 10.86 -3.13 -8.76
CA ILE A 12 9.68 -2.95 -7.91
C ILE A 12 9.94 -1.77 -6.97
N GLY A 13 8.98 -0.84 -6.89
CA GLY A 13 9.03 0.32 -6.02
C GLY A 13 9.92 1.46 -6.51
N GLY A 14 9.84 2.58 -5.82
CA GLY A 14 10.54 3.82 -6.15
C GLY A 14 10.07 4.47 -7.44
N CYS A 15 8.85 4.18 -7.87
CA CYS A 15 8.30 4.65 -9.14
C CYS A 15 8.19 6.17 -9.22
N VAL A 16 8.48 6.70 -10.41
CA VAL A 16 8.30 8.11 -10.76
C VAL A 16 7.93 8.19 -12.23
N THR A 17 6.70 8.63 -12.51
CA THR A 17 6.20 8.83 -13.87
C THR A 17 5.91 10.30 -14.10
N GLU A 18 6.41 10.86 -15.20
CA GLU A 18 6.10 12.22 -15.66
C GLU A 18 5.20 12.17 -16.89
N ILE A 19 4.15 12.99 -16.88
CA ILE A 19 3.28 13.24 -18.03
C ILE A 19 3.39 14.72 -18.36
N GLU A 20 3.80 15.05 -19.57
CA GLU A 20 3.95 16.41 -20.05
C GLU A 20 3.06 16.69 -21.24
N HIS A 21 2.42 17.86 -21.21
CA HIS A 21 1.69 18.39 -22.37
C HIS A 21 1.88 19.90 -22.44
N GLU A 22 2.36 20.37 -23.60
CA GLU A 22 2.81 21.77 -23.80
C GLU A 22 3.90 22.13 -22.77
N ARG A 23 3.59 22.96 -21.80
CA ARG A 23 4.48 23.43 -20.74
C ARG A 23 4.07 22.97 -19.35
N TYR A 24 3.03 22.12 -19.24
CA TYR A 24 2.53 21.62 -17.97
C TYR A 24 3.01 20.20 -17.71
N LYS A 25 3.26 19.87 -16.46
CA LYS A 25 3.74 18.56 -16.02
C LYS A 25 2.92 18.01 -14.87
N VAL A 26 2.59 16.74 -14.97
CA VAL A 26 2.01 15.95 -13.88
C VAL A 26 2.93 14.81 -13.57
N PHE A 27 3.32 14.69 -12.31
CA PHE A 27 4.09 13.57 -11.81
C PHE A 27 3.18 12.63 -11.03
N ILE A 28 3.38 11.32 -11.22
CA ILE A 28 2.71 10.28 -10.45
C ILE A 28 3.74 9.56 -9.63
N ASP A 29 3.56 9.61 -8.32
CA ASP A 29 4.41 9.04 -7.29
C ASP A 29 5.84 9.60 -7.25
N PHE A 30 6.47 9.53 -6.09
CA PHE A 30 7.88 9.84 -5.85
C PHE A 30 8.39 9.03 -4.68
N GLY A 31 8.59 7.75 -4.93
CA GLY A 31 8.87 6.74 -3.91
C GLY A 31 10.35 6.51 -3.64
N THR A 32 10.64 5.92 -2.49
CA THR A 32 11.96 5.36 -2.18
C THR A 32 12.14 4.00 -2.87
N PRO A 33 13.34 3.67 -3.39
CA PRO A 33 13.62 2.32 -3.87
C PRO A 33 13.46 1.29 -2.74
N LEU A 34 12.99 0.10 -3.07
CA LEU A 34 13.00 -1.01 -2.11
C LEU A 34 14.44 -1.51 -1.88
N PRO A 35 14.74 -2.10 -0.71
CA PRO A 35 16.04 -2.71 -0.46
C PRO A 35 16.39 -3.73 -1.55
N GLY A 36 17.58 -3.58 -2.16
CA GLY A 36 18.07 -4.47 -3.20
C GLY A 36 17.53 -4.22 -4.62
N SER A 37 16.55 -3.34 -4.80
CA SER A 37 16.24 -2.83 -6.13
C SER A 37 17.35 -1.87 -6.54
N GLY A 38 18.18 -2.13 -7.49
CA GLY A 38 19.39 -1.36 -7.89
C GLY A 38 19.25 0.16 -8.11
N GLY A 39 18.17 0.76 -7.62
CA GLY A 39 17.83 2.17 -7.73
C GLY A 39 18.75 3.06 -6.91
N GLY A 40 19.75 3.64 -7.57
CA GLY A 40 20.56 4.73 -7.03
C GLY A 40 19.74 5.99 -6.71
N LYS A 41 20.41 7.00 -6.16
CA LYS A 41 19.80 8.34 -5.99
C LYS A 41 19.29 8.84 -7.34
N LEU A 42 18.03 9.29 -7.39
CA LEU A 42 17.49 9.93 -8.60
C LEU A 42 18.29 11.20 -8.91
N PHE A 43 18.55 11.41 -10.19
CA PHE A 43 19.05 12.72 -10.65
C PHE A 43 17.97 13.78 -10.44
N PRO A 44 18.36 15.07 -10.34
CA PRO A 44 17.41 16.16 -10.31
C PRO A 44 16.41 16.04 -11.49
N ILE A 45 15.13 16.21 -11.19
CA ILE A 45 14.05 16.19 -12.18
C ILE A 45 13.47 17.59 -12.28
N GLU A 46 13.56 18.16 -13.49
CA GLU A 46 13.05 19.48 -13.79
C GLU A 46 11.52 19.55 -13.63
N GLY A 47 11.05 20.52 -12.85
CA GLY A 47 9.64 20.68 -12.53
C GLY A 47 9.13 19.81 -11.37
N LEU A 48 10.01 18.99 -10.74
CA LEU A 48 9.70 18.19 -9.55
C LEU A 48 10.63 18.53 -8.39
N THR A 49 11.94 18.29 -8.55
CA THR A 49 12.94 18.51 -7.50
C THR A 49 13.77 19.76 -7.75
N THR A 50 13.81 20.24 -8.96
CA THR A 50 14.59 21.43 -9.40
C THR A 50 13.82 22.21 -10.45
N GLY A 51 14.27 23.44 -10.71
CA GLY A 51 13.74 24.30 -11.76
C GLY A 51 12.41 24.94 -11.43
N ASP A 52 11.70 25.38 -12.47
CA ASP A 52 10.38 26.02 -12.34
C ASP A 52 9.28 24.97 -12.14
N VAL A 53 8.69 24.95 -10.95
CA VAL A 53 7.59 24.05 -10.58
C VAL A 53 6.20 24.69 -10.72
N SER A 54 6.10 25.95 -11.16
CA SER A 54 4.85 26.73 -11.19
C SER A 54 3.76 26.12 -12.09
N ARG A 55 4.16 25.23 -13.02
CA ARG A 55 3.29 24.55 -13.98
C ARG A 55 3.26 23.04 -13.78
N SER A 56 3.66 22.61 -12.59
CA SER A 56 3.78 21.19 -12.27
C SER A 56 2.91 20.83 -11.07
N ALA A 57 2.55 19.53 -10.96
CA ALA A 57 1.90 18.96 -9.79
C ALA A 57 2.34 17.51 -9.60
N LEU A 58 2.42 17.06 -8.34
CA LEU A 58 2.65 15.67 -7.97
C LEU A 58 1.38 15.04 -7.43
N PHE A 59 0.98 13.89 -7.95
CA PHE A 59 -0.12 13.07 -7.47
C PHE A 59 0.41 11.79 -6.85
N ILE A 60 -0.01 11.49 -5.64
CA ILE A 60 0.37 10.28 -4.91
C ILE A 60 -0.75 9.26 -5.03
N SER A 61 -0.41 8.08 -5.60
CA SER A 61 -1.37 6.98 -5.77
C SER A 61 -1.78 6.37 -4.44
N HIS A 62 -0.84 6.17 -3.52
CA HIS A 62 -1.09 5.67 -2.17
C HIS A 62 0.12 5.92 -1.24
N TYR A 63 -0.03 5.63 0.07
CA TYR A 63 0.92 6.02 1.11
C TYR A 63 2.04 5.00 1.40
N HIS A 64 2.32 4.01 0.58
CA HIS A 64 3.49 3.16 0.78
C HIS A 64 4.78 3.93 0.46
N GLY A 65 5.86 3.63 1.20
CA GLY A 65 7.12 4.37 1.11
C GLY A 65 7.75 4.36 -0.29
N ASP A 66 7.56 3.30 -1.04
CA ASP A 66 8.03 3.17 -2.42
C ASP A 66 7.21 3.96 -3.46
N HIS A 67 6.18 4.70 -3.01
CA HIS A 67 5.39 5.66 -3.81
C HIS A 67 5.44 7.09 -3.29
N ILE A 68 5.67 7.30 -1.97
CA ILE A 68 5.65 8.64 -1.35
C ILE A 68 6.94 8.99 -0.61
N GLY A 69 7.84 8.04 -0.37
CA GLY A 69 8.93 8.19 0.59
C GLY A 69 9.94 9.30 0.31
N ASN A 70 10.07 9.77 -0.93
CA ASN A 70 10.99 10.84 -1.30
C ASN A 70 10.35 12.25 -1.34
N VAL A 71 9.15 12.44 -0.81
CA VAL A 71 8.45 13.73 -0.88
C VAL A 71 9.19 14.91 -0.24
N CYS A 72 10.18 14.65 0.62
CA CYS A 72 11.05 15.70 1.17
C CYS A 72 12.04 16.27 0.15
N GLU A 73 12.31 15.56 -0.94
CA GLU A 73 13.20 16.02 -2.02
C GLU A 73 12.46 16.87 -3.06
N VAL A 74 11.12 16.90 -2.98
CA VAL A 74 10.26 17.68 -3.88
C VAL A 74 10.31 19.15 -3.48
N SER A 75 10.32 20.06 -4.46
CA SER A 75 10.24 21.50 -4.21
C SER A 75 9.06 21.85 -3.29
N ASN A 76 9.29 22.73 -2.32
CA ASN A 76 8.25 23.14 -1.36
C ASN A 76 7.08 23.88 -2.03
N GLU A 77 7.31 24.50 -3.17
CA GLU A 77 6.30 25.24 -3.95
C GLU A 77 5.44 24.33 -4.82
N LEU A 78 5.88 23.09 -5.07
CA LEU A 78 5.13 22.14 -5.88
C LEU A 78 3.87 21.66 -5.15
N PRO A 79 2.66 21.80 -5.75
CA PRO A 79 1.46 21.22 -5.20
C PRO A 79 1.55 19.68 -5.22
N VAL A 80 1.32 19.06 -4.05
CA VAL A 80 1.25 17.60 -3.89
C VAL A 80 -0.18 17.22 -3.54
N PHE A 81 -0.74 16.28 -4.30
CA PHE A 81 -2.11 15.80 -4.15
C PHE A 81 -2.12 14.33 -3.69
N ILE A 82 -2.97 14.00 -2.72
CA ILE A 82 -3.12 12.66 -2.14
C ILE A 82 -4.56 12.42 -1.70
N GLY A 83 -5.00 11.16 -1.63
CA GLY A 83 -6.30 10.81 -1.06
C GLY A 83 -6.42 11.25 0.40
N LYS A 84 -7.60 11.69 0.82
CA LYS A 84 -7.83 12.27 2.15
C LYS A 84 -7.52 11.30 3.29
N THR A 85 -8.00 10.06 3.20
CA THR A 85 -7.72 9.02 4.21
C THR A 85 -6.26 8.58 4.16
N ALA A 86 -5.69 8.47 2.96
CA ALA A 86 -4.28 8.18 2.76
C ALA A 86 -3.38 9.22 3.44
N TYR A 87 -3.70 10.51 3.28
CA TYR A 87 -3.04 11.61 3.99
C TYR A 87 -3.08 11.43 5.50
N GLN A 88 -4.26 11.18 6.07
CA GLN A 88 -4.44 11.06 7.52
C GLN A 88 -3.68 9.86 8.12
N ILE A 89 -3.66 8.74 7.40
CA ILE A 89 -2.90 7.54 7.80
C ILE A 89 -1.41 7.83 7.75
N TYR A 90 -0.93 8.40 6.64
CA TYR A 90 0.48 8.68 6.45
C TYR A 90 0.98 9.73 7.45
N GLU A 91 0.23 10.80 7.67
CA GLU A 91 0.54 11.79 8.71
C GLU A 91 0.64 11.16 10.12
N SER A 92 -0.27 10.26 10.44
CA SER A 92 -0.25 9.54 11.72
C SER A 92 0.97 8.61 11.84
N LEU A 93 1.37 7.98 10.74
CA LEU A 93 2.57 7.14 10.66
C LEU A 93 3.84 7.98 10.86
N GLU A 94 3.99 9.05 10.10
CA GLU A 94 5.16 9.93 10.14
C GLU A 94 5.32 10.60 11.51
N LYS A 95 4.23 11.11 12.10
CA LYS A 95 4.23 11.63 13.47
C LYS A 95 4.66 10.58 14.49
N ARG A 96 4.33 9.31 14.30
CA ARG A 96 4.79 8.25 15.18
C ARG A 96 6.27 7.94 14.98
N LEU A 97 6.71 7.82 13.72
CA LEU A 97 8.10 7.50 13.39
C LEU A 97 9.06 8.64 13.75
N SER A 98 8.59 9.88 13.80
CA SER A 98 9.36 11.04 14.27
C SER A 98 9.82 10.96 15.74
N HIS A 99 9.35 9.96 16.51
CA HIS A 99 9.70 9.72 17.92
C HIS A 99 10.47 8.41 18.13
N ILE A 100 11.01 7.78 17.09
CA ILE A 100 11.87 6.60 17.23
C ILE A 100 13.23 6.99 17.86
N PRO A 101 13.93 6.04 18.51
CA PRO A 101 15.20 6.34 19.18
C PRO A 101 16.33 6.77 18.24
N ASP A 102 16.32 6.31 16.99
CA ASP A 102 17.28 6.70 15.97
C ASP A 102 17.01 8.15 15.54
N PHE A 103 17.93 9.05 15.92
CA PHE A 103 17.76 10.48 15.70
C PHE A 103 17.74 10.88 14.24
N GLU A 104 18.60 10.26 13.40
CA GLU A 104 18.70 10.59 11.97
C GLU A 104 17.42 10.16 11.25
N GLN A 105 16.97 8.94 11.47
CA GLN A 105 15.71 8.45 10.92
C GLN A 105 14.51 9.26 11.44
N ALA A 106 14.48 9.59 12.72
CA ALA A 106 13.42 10.43 13.29
C ALA A 106 13.36 11.82 12.66
N GLU A 107 14.51 12.41 12.29
CA GLU A 107 14.54 13.73 11.60
C GLU A 107 14.00 13.64 10.17
N VAL A 108 14.26 12.57 9.45
CA VAL A 108 13.63 12.32 8.14
C VAL A 108 12.10 12.31 8.29
N HIS A 109 11.57 11.57 9.25
CA HIS A 109 10.12 11.52 9.49
C HIS A 109 9.53 12.86 9.94
N ARG A 110 10.27 13.64 10.74
CA ARG A 110 9.85 15.02 11.08
C ARG A 110 9.80 15.92 9.85
N SER A 111 10.76 15.78 8.94
CA SER A 111 10.80 16.54 7.69
C SER A 111 9.63 16.18 6.78
N ILE A 112 9.30 14.90 6.63
CA ILE A 112 8.12 14.43 5.90
C ILE A 112 6.84 15.02 6.53
N ALA A 113 6.69 14.92 7.85
CA ALA A 113 5.51 15.45 8.55
C ALA A 113 5.34 16.97 8.40
N ARG A 114 6.45 17.73 8.33
CA ARG A 114 6.42 19.18 8.01
C ARG A 114 5.99 19.43 6.57
N ARG A 115 6.57 18.69 5.63
CA ARG A 115 6.26 18.83 4.19
C ARG A 115 4.79 18.52 3.91
N MET A 116 4.20 17.53 4.58
CA MET A 116 2.81 17.16 4.43
C MET A 116 1.82 18.28 4.75
N GLN A 117 2.18 19.28 5.55
CA GLN A 117 1.27 20.40 5.90
C GLN A 117 0.83 21.21 4.67
N SER A 118 1.57 21.16 3.57
CA SER A 118 1.24 21.83 2.30
C SER A 118 0.54 20.91 1.30
N PHE A 119 0.30 19.64 1.63
CA PHE A 119 -0.38 18.72 0.74
C PHE A 119 -1.85 19.12 0.59
N ARG A 120 -2.39 18.84 -0.58
CA ARG A 120 -3.81 18.97 -0.92
C ARG A 120 -4.44 17.58 -1.02
N THR A 121 -5.66 17.47 -0.58
CA THR A 121 -6.41 16.21 -0.75
C THR A 121 -7.37 16.34 -1.91
N PHE A 122 -7.57 15.24 -2.64
CA PHE A 122 -8.58 15.15 -3.69
C PHE A 122 -9.74 14.23 -3.27
N THR A 123 -10.87 14.39 -3.93
CA THR A 123 -12.02 13.50 -3.83
C THR A 123 -11.99 12.51 -5.01
N PRO A 124 -12.34 11.22 -4.81
CA PRO A 124 -12.48 10.28 -5.92
C PRO A 124 -13.45 10.81 -7.00
N LEU A 125 -13.09 10.65 -8.26
CA LEU A 125 -13.83 11.07 -9.45
C LEU A 125 -13.85 12.58 -9.74
N ASP A 126 -13.38 13.43 -8.83
CA ASP A 126 -13.23 14.85 -9.11
C ASP A 126 -12.02 15.08 -10.02
N THR A 127 -12.22 15.71 -11.16
CA THR A 127 -11.15 16.01 -12.10
C THR A 127 -10.41 17.28 -11.67
N LEU A 128 -9.08 17.19 -11.60
CA LEU A 128 -8.19 18.30 -11.32
C LEU A 128 -7.49 18.72 -12.61
N GLU A 129 -7.48 20.04 -12.86
CA GLU A 129 -6.84 20.62 -14.05
C GLU A 129 -5.47 21.20 -13.68
N ILE A 130 -4.44 20.71 -14.37
CA ILE A 130 -3.08 21.23 -14.30
C ILE A 130 -2.74 21.83 -15.67
N GLY A 131 -3.22 23.04 -15.90
CA GLY A 131 -3.17 23.69 -17.21
C GLY A 131 -3.93 22.91 -18.27
N THR A 132 -3.22 22.30 -19.23
CA THR A 132 -3.80 21.51 -20.35
C THR A 132 -3.89 20.01 -20.04
N ILE A 133 -3.57 19.60 -18.83
CA ILE A 133 -3.64 18.21 -18.38
C ILE A 133 -4.76 18.05 -17.36
N SER A 134 -5.72 17.18 -17.61
CA SER A 134 -6.73 16.80 -16.62
C SER A 134 -6.41 15.46 -15.97
N VAL A 135 -6.58 15.37 -14.65
CA VAL A 135 -6.30 14.18 -13.84
C VAL A 135 -7.53 13.83 -13.03
N THR A 136 -8.09 12.64 -13.27
CA THR A 136 -9.24 12.12 -12.53
C THR A 136 -8.82 10.90 -11.70
N PRO A 137 -8.85 10.99 -10.36
CA PRO A 137 -8.50 9.87 -9.48
C PRO A 137 -9.65 8.84 -9.43
N LEU A 138 -9.35 7.59 -9.71
CA LEU A 138 -10.26 6.45 -9.67
C LEU A 138 -9.81 5.51 -8.56
N MET A 139 -10.65 5.32 -7.53
CA MET A 139 -10.29 4.48 -6.38
C MET A 139 -10.12 3.02 -6.78
N VAL A 140 -9.07 2.39 -6.25
CA VAL A 140 -8.75 0.97 -6.44
C VAL A 140 -8.66 0.22 -5.11
N ASP A 141 -8.60 -1.10 -5.18
CA ASP A 141 -8.24 -1.95 -4.06
C ASP A 141 -6.72 -2.19 -4.07
N HIS A 142 -6.12 -1.96 -2.95
CA HIS A 142 -4.72 -2.28 -2.64
C HIS A 142 -4.59 -2.58 -1.13
N SER A 143 -3.44 -3.07 -0.66
CA SER A 143 -3.20 -3.25 0.78
C SER A 143 -3.23 -1.93 1.56
N ALA A 144 -2.84 -0.83 0.94
CA ALA A 144 -3.13 0.52 1.40
C ALA A 144 -4.59 0.89 1.10
N ILE A 145 -5.33 1.36 2.09
CA ILE A 145 -6.67 1.92 1.87
C ILE A 145 -6.52 3.30 1.21
N ASP A 146 -7.53 3.73 0.45
CA ASP A 146 -7.52 5.02 -0.24
C ASP A 146 -6.42 5.12 -1.30
N ALA A 147 -6.26 4.03 -2.08
CA ALA A 147 -5.35 3.92 -3.21
C ALA A 147 -6.06 4.24 -4.52
N TYR A 148 -5.32 4.77 -5.50
CA TYR A 148 -5.88 5.32 -6.73
C TYR A 148 -5.08 4.95 -7.97
N MET A 149 -5.82 4.71 -9.07
CA MET A 149 -5.34 4.89 -10.43
C MET A 149 -5.74 6.28 -10.93
N PHE A 150 -5.04 6.80 -11.91
CA PHE A 150 -5.30 8.13 -12.46
C PHE A 150 -5.64 8.03 -13.95
N LEU A 151 -6.82 8.54 -14.32
CA LEU A 151 -7.17 8.81 -15.72
C LEU A 151 -6.62 10.19 -16.07
N ILE A 152 -5.69 10.25 -17.01
CA ILE A 152 -4.99 11.46 -17.41
C ILE A 152 -5.33 11.76 -18.88
N GLN A 153 -5.71 12.99 -19.15
CA GLN A 153 -6.12 13.40 -20.50
C GLN A 153 -5.42 14.70 -20.90
N ALA A 154 -4.84 14.74 -22.09
CA ALA A 154 -4.25 15.95 -22.67
C ALA A 154 -4.07 15.78 -24.18
N GLY A 155 -4.31 16.84 -24.97
CA GLY A 155 -4.09 16.83 -26.40
C GLY A 155 -4.81 15.70 -27.16
N GLY A 156 -6.04 15.37 -26.75
CA GLY A 156 -6.82 14.28 -27.36
C GLY A 156 -6.38 12.85 -26.94
N THR A 157 -5.30 12.68 -26.19
CA THR A 157 -4.82 11.39 -25.70
C THR A 157 -5.40 11.08 -24.31
N ARG A 158 -5.81 9.81 -24.09
CA ARG A 158 -6.29 9.30 -22.80
C ARG A 158 -5.34 8.23 -22.28
N LEU A 159 -4.75 8.47 -21.13
CA LEU A 159 -3.81 7.58 -20.47
C LEU A 159 -4.37 7.16 -19.12
N LEU A 160 -4.25 5.87 -18.78
CA LEU A 160 -4.57 5.35 -17.46
C LEU A 160 -3.29 4.89 -16.77
N HIS A 161 -2.93 5.52 -15.66
CA HIS A 161 -1.87 5.07 -14.76
C HIS A 161 -2.50 4.29 -13.61
N THR A 162 -2.22 2.98 -13.48
CA THR A 162 -2.95 2.14 -12.53
C THR A 162 -2.55 2.35 -11.08
N GLY A 163 -1.38 2.95 -10.80
CA GLY A 163 -0.78 2.77 -9.49
C GLY A 163 -0.69 1.27 -9.16
N ASP A 164 -0.61 0.96 -7.88
CA ASP A 164 -0.68 -0.42 -7.40
C ASP A 164 -2.12 -0.82 -7.11
N PHE A 165 -2.51 -2.03 -7.51
CA PHE A 165 -3.88 -2.50 -7.30
C PHE A 165 -3.99 -4.02 -7.15
N ARG A 166 -5.14 -4.49 -6.68
CA ARG A 166 -5.50 -5.91 -6.63
C ARG A 166 -7.01 -6.11 -6.85
N LEU A 167 -7.45 -7.35 -7.11
CA LEU A 167 -8.87 -7.70 -7.20
C LEU A 167 -9.36 -8.60 -6.05
N HIS A 168 -8.47 -9.05 -5.19
CA HIS A 168 -8.73 -10.03 -4.14
C HIS A 168 -8.82 -9.43 -2.72
N GLY A 169 -8.80 -8.11 -2.58
CA GLY A 169 -9.13 -7.43 -1.34
C GLY A 169 -10.64 -7.17 -1.19
N PHE A 170 -11.03 -6.46 -0.16
CA PHE A 170 -12.44 -6.22 0.14
C PHE A 170 -13.15 -5.37 -0.92
N ARG A 171 -12.43 -4.46 -1.58
CA ARG A 171 -12.96 -3.55 -2.60
C ARG A 171 -12.73 -4.02 -4.02
N GLY A 172 -11.90 -5.04 -4.23
CA GLY A 172 -11.47 -5.48 -5.56
C GLY A 172 -12.60 -5.84 -6.51
N ARG A 173 -13.74 -6.30 -5.98
CA ARG A 173 -14.94 -6.61 -6.78
C ARG A 173 -15.56 -5.39 -7.46
N ALA A 174 -15.33 -4.17 -6.96
CA ALA A 174 -15.86 -2.95 -7.55
C ALA A 174 -15.05 -2.45 -8.76
N LEU A 175 -13.74 -2.76 -8.82
CA LEU A 175 -12.83 -2.23 -9.84
C LEU A 175 -13.28 -2.49 -11.29
N PRO A 176 -13.78 -3.68 -11.67
CA PRO A 176 -14.29 -3.89 -13.02
C PRO A 176 -15.42 -2.93 -13.45
N ASN A 177 -16.28 -2.53 -12.51
CA ASN A 177 -17.35 -1.57 -12.78
C ASN A 177 -16.81 -0.13 -12.89
N VAL A 178 -15.83 0.23 -12.07
CA VAL A 178 -15.12 1.52 -12.17
C VAL A 178 -14.47 1.66 -13.55
N ILE A 179 -13.76 0.62 -14.01
CA ILE A 179 -13.13 0.60 -15.33
C ILE A 179 -14.17 0.76 -16.45
N ARG A 180 -15.25 -0.04 -16.44
CA ARG A 180 -16.30 0.05 -17.46
C ARG A 180 -16.98 1.42 -17.52
N ARG A 181 -17.07 2.11 -16.39
CA ARG A 181 -17.77 3.39 -16.32
C ARG A 181 -16.86 4.58 -16.65
N TYR A 182 -15.61 4.56 -16.24
CA TYR A 182 -14.75 5.74 -16.27
C TYR A 182 -13.50 5.58 -17.15
N ALA A 183 -12.95 4.37 -17.28
CA ALA A 183 -11.72 4.10 -18.02
C ALA A 183 -12.01 3.48 -19.42
N GLN A 184 -12.86 4.14 -20.20
CA GLN A 184 -13.16 3.74 -21.58
C GLN A 184 -12.35 4.56 -22.58
N ASN A 185 -12.13 3.98 -23.76
CA ASN A 185 -11.39 4.62 -24.85
C ASN A 185 -9.97 5.07 -24.44
N ILE A 186 -9.28 4.25 -23.70
CA ILE A 186 -7.90 4.49 -23.26
C ILE A 186 -6.95 4.25 -24.43
N ASP A 187 -6.02 5.16 -24.64
CA ASP A 187 -4.96 5.01 -25.65
C ASP A 187 -3.79 4.22 -25.07
N TYR A 188 -3.33 4.59 -23.90
CA TYR A 188 -2.21 3.95 -23.22
C TYR A 188 -2.54 3.58 -21.77
N VAL A 189 -2.01 2.46 -21.32
CA VAL A 189 -2.06 2.04 -19.91
C VAL A 189 -0.63 1.93 -19.38
N ILE A 190 -0.33 2.64 -18.30
CA ILE A 190 0.87 2.42 -17.48
C ILE A 190 0.42 1.56 -16.30
N THR A 191 1.04 0.38 -16.11
CA THR A 191 0.55 -0.59 -15.11
C THR A 191 1.65 -1.29 -14.37
N GLU A 192 1.37 -1.60 -13.09
CA GLU A 192 2.23 -2.44 -12.26
C GLU A 192 2.38 -3.86 -12.81
N GLY A 193 3.52 -4.49 -12.52
CA GLY A 193 3.79 -5.90 -12.83
C GLY A 193 4.50 -6.64 -11.71
N THR A 194 4.26 -6.27 -10.46
CA THR A 194 4.96 -6.81 -9.27
C THR A 194 4.96 -8.34 -9.22
N ASN A 195 3.87 -8.98 -9.60
CA ASN A 195 3.71 -10.43 -9.55
C ASN A 195 3.82 -11.11 -10.92
N ILE A 196 4.30 -10.42 -11.96
CA ILE A 196 4.32 -10.95 -13.33
C ILE A 196 5.17 -12.22 -13.47
N ASN A 197 6.21 -12.37 -12.66
CA ASN A 197 7.09 -13.54 -12.65
C ASN A 197 6.66 -14.62 -11.64
N ARG A 198 5.58 -14.43 -10.91
CA ARG A 198 5.13 -15.43 -9.93
C ARG A 198 4.25 -16.49 -10.61
N PRO A 199 4.39 -17.77 -10.26
CA PRO A 199 3.56 -18.82 -10.83
C PRO A 199 2.08 -18.53 -10.55
N LYS A 200 1.19 -19.03 -11.42
CA LYS A 200 -0.26 -18.82 -11.45
C LYS A 200 -1.03 -19.29 -10.19
N ALA A 201 -0.41 -19.27 -9.02
CA ALA A 201 -1.10 -19.51 -7.76
C ALA A 201 -2.11 -18.38 -7.56
N ALA A 202 -3.39 -18.72 -7.53
CA ALA A 202 -4.44 -17.77 -7.22
C ALA A 202 -4.18 -17.22 -5.80
N ASN A 203 -4.09 -15.90 -5.67
CA ASN A 203 -4.08 -15.27 -4.37
C ASN A 203 -5.39 -15.60 -3.63
N LEU A 204 -5.29 -15.94 -2.35
CA LEU A 204 -6.47 -16.01 -1.50
C LEU A 204 -7.09 -14.62 -1.42
N ASP A 205 -8.42 -14.52 -1.50
CA ASP A 205 -9.09 -13.26 -1.23
C ASP A 205 -9.17 -12.97 0.29
N GLU A 206 -9.30 -11.70 0.65
CA GLU A 206 -9.32 -11.27 2.06
C GLU A 206 -10.48 -11.88 2.84
N HIS A 207 -11.63 -12.17 2.22
CA HIS A 207 -12.75 -12.84 2.88
C HIS A 207 -12.44 -14.30 3.21
N THR A 208 -11.79 -15.01 2.30
CA THR A 208 -11.34 -16.39 2.54
C THR A 208 -10.30 -16.42 3.63
N LEU A 209 -9.36 -15.46 3.62
CA LEU A 209 -8.36 -15.38 4.66
C LEU A 209 -8.97 -15.03 6.03
N GLN A 210 -9.99 -14.15 6.08
CA GLN A 210 -10.76 -13.90 7.31
C GLN A 210 -11.39 -15.18 7.87
N LYS A 211 -11.97 -16.02 7.01
CA LYS A 211 -12.54 -17.32 7.43
C LYS A 211 -11.47 -18.24 8.02
N TYR A 212 -10.29 -18.30 7.39
CA TYR A 212 -9.18 -19.10 7.90
C TYR A 212 -8.69 -18.59 9.26
N PHE A 213 -8.53 -17.27 9.43
CA PHE A 213 -8.22 -16.69 10.74
C PHE A 213 -9.27 -17.05 11.80
N LYS A 214 -10.56 -16.97 11.46
CA LYS A 214 -11.65 -17.34 12.37
C LYS A 214 -11.57 -18.80 12.83
N GLU A 215 -11.29 -19.73 11.91
CA GLU A 215 -11.13 -21.14 12.22
C GLU A 215 -9.92 -21.39 13.11
N GLU A 216 -8.78 -20.74 12.81
CA GLU A 216 -7.57 -20.85 13.61
C GLU A 216 -7.75 -20.25 15.02
N PHE A 217 -8.38 -19.08 15.13
CA PHE A 217 -8.61 -18.43 16.42
C PHE A 217 -9.53 -19.22 17.35
N ARG A 218 -10.33 -20.14 16.83
CA ARG A 218 -11.12 -21.08 17.65
C ARG A 218 -10.29 -22.18 18.27
N LYS A 219 -9.21 -22.59 17.60
CA LYS A 219 -8.32 -23.66 18.07
C LYS A 219 -7.45 -23.23 19.23
N HIS A 220 -7.07 -21.95 19.26
CA HIS A 220 -6.16 -21.41 20.26
C HIS A 220 -6.82 -20.30 21.08
N LYS A 221 -6.47 -20.25 22.34
CA LYS A 221 -7.00 -19.25 23.28
C LYS A 221 -6.30 -17.89 23.12
N TYR A 222 -4.99 -17.92 22.89
CA TYR A 222 -4.16 -16.74 22.74
C TYR A 222 -3.58 -16.68 21.33
N ASN A 223 -3.98 -15.68 20.56
CA ASN A 223 -3.64 -15.58 19.15
C ASN A 223 -2.84 -14.29 18.92
N PHE A 224 -1.62 -14.41 18.41
CA PHE A 224 -0.74 -13.29 18.11
C PHE A 224 -0.54 -13.17 16.61
N VAL A 225 -0.88 -12.03 16.02
CA VAL A 225 -0.77 -11.83 14.56
C VAL A 225 0.28 -10.78 14.25
N VAL A 226 1.35 -11.20 13.59
CA VAL A 226 2.40 -10.30 13.08
C VAL A 226 1.93 -9.74 11.73
N ILE A 227 1.75 -8.41 11.68
CA ILE A 227 1.15 -7.72 10.55
C ILE A 227 1.75 -6.31 10.37
N SER A 228 1.75 -5.83 9.11
CA SER A 228 1.98 -4.41 8.84
C SER A 228 0.81 -3.57 9.36
N THR A 229 1.13 -2.46 10.01
CA THR A 229 0.11 -1.51 10.53
C THR A 229 -0.58 -0.72 9.44
N THR A 230 -0.13 -0.80 8.21
CA THR A 230 -0.66 -0.11 7.03
C THR A 230 -1.53 -1.00 6.13
N ASN A 231 -1.58 -2.32 6.39
CA ASN A 231 -2.46 -3.22 5.67
C ASN A 231 -3.85 -3.24 6.32
N ILE A 232 -4.68 -2.30 5.92
CA ILE A 232 -5.96 -1.99 6.58
C ILE A 232 -6.99 -3.10 6.41
N ASP A 233 -7.19 -3.60 5.21
CA ASP A 233 -8.14 -4.68 4.95
C ASP A 233 -7.82 -5.89 5.83
N ARG A 234 -6.53 -6.26 5.96
CA ARG A 234 -6.08 -7.35 6.80
C ARG A 234 -6.34 -7.09 8.29
N ILE A 235 -6.15 -5.88 8.75
CA ILE A 235 -6.44 -5.50 10.15
C ILE A 235 -7.93 -5.71 10.44
N PHE A 236 -8.82 -5.28 9.55
CA PHE A 236 -10.26 -5.47 9.72
C PHE A 236 -10.67 -6.95 9.55
N ALA A 237 -10.04 -7.69 8.63
CA ALA A 237 -10.26 -9.15 8.51
C ALA A 237 -9.94 -9.89 9.82
N ILE A 238 -8.80 -9.57 10.45
CA ILE A 238 -8.39 -10.14 11.73
C ILE A 238 -9.34 -9.70 12.86
N TYR A 239 -9.73 -8.42 12.89
CA TYR A 239 -10.69 -7.89 13.87
C TYR A 239 -12.02 -8.66 13.81
N HIS A 240 -12.60 -8.83 12.63
CA HIS A 240 -13.85 -9.57 12.46
C HIS A 240 -13.68 -11.07 12.78
N ALA A 241 -12.58 -11.69 12.34
CA ALA A 241 -12.28 -13.09 12.69
C ALA A 241 -12.18 -13.30 14.20
N ALA A 242 -11.54 -12.36 14.92
CA ALA A 242 -11.45 -12.41 16.39
C ALA A 242 -12.84 -12.29 17.03
N SER A 243 -13.64 -11.30 16.62
CA SER A 243 -15.00 -11.09 17.12
C SER A 243 -15.91 -12.31 16.87
N GLU A 244 -15.87 -12.87 15.66
CA GLU A 244 -16.68 -14.04 15.27
C GLU A 244 -16.22 -15.38 15.89
N SER A 245 -15.02 -15.41 16.45
CA SER A 245 -14.49 -16.56 17.20
C SER A 245 -14.58 -16.38 18.71
N ASN A 246 -15.28 -15.35 19.19
CA ASN A 246 -15.39 -14.99 20.61
C ASN A 246 -14.03 -14.72 21.27
N ARG A 247 -13.09 -14.12 20.54
CA ARG A 247 -11.80 -13.64 21.05
C ARG A 247 -11.81 -12.13 21.19
N HIS A 248 -11.28 -11.64 22.31
CA HIS A 248 -11.12 -10.20 22.49
C HIS A 248 -10.03 -9.65 21.57
N PHE A 249 -10.34 -8.59 20.82
CA PHE A 249 -9.35 -8.00 19.92
C PHE A 249 -8.49 -6.97 20.65
N ILE A 250 -7.17 -7.13 20.53
CA ILE A 250 -6.15 -6.29 21.16
C ILE A 250 -5.23 -5.70 20.09
N CYS A 251 -4.96 -4.42 20.20
CA CYS A 251 -3.91 -3.75 19.41
C CYS A 251 -3.29 -2.62 20.24
N ASP A 252 -2.19 -2.02 19.78
CA ASP A 252 -1.65 -0.85 20.45
C ASP A 252 -2.47 0.43 20.14
N ASN A 253 -2.16 1.51 20.88
CA ASN A 253 -2.88 2.78 20.73
C ASN A 253 -2.77 3.39 19.33
N TYR A 254 -1.63 3.17 18.64
CA TYR A 254 -1.46 3.66 17.28
C TYR A 254 -2.38 2.90 16.30
N GLN A 255 -2.36 1.57 16.35
CA GLN A 255 -3.24 0.74 15.51
C GLN A 255 -4.71 1.05 15.79
N LYS A 256 -5.09 1.20 17.07
CA LYS A 256 -6.45 1.60 17.44
C LYS A 256 -6.85 2.94 16.83
N LYS A 257 -5.94 3.94 16.85
CA LYS A 257 -6.19 5.25 16.24
C LYS A 257 -6.45 5.13 14.73
N ILE A 258 -5.66 4.31 14.02
CA ILE A 258 -5.87 4.07 12.59
C ILE A 258 -7.20 3.36 12.32
N ILE A 259 -7.54 2.33 13.09
CA ILE A 259 -8.82 1.63 12.96
C ILE A 259 -9.99 2.60 13.19
N GLN A 260 -9.92 3.44 14.23
CA GLN A 260 -10.96 4.41 14.57
C GLN A 260 -11.08 5.51 13.50
N LEU A 261 -9.98 5.96 12.91
CA LEU A 261 -9.99 6.92 11.82
C LEU A 261 -10.85 6.42 10.66
N ILE A 262 -10.74 5.14 10.31
CA ILE A 262 -11.48 4.53 9.21
C ILE A 262 -12.91 4.19 9.64
N SER A 263 -13.09 3.52 10.78
CA SER A 263 -14.41 3.06 11.22
C SER A 263 -15.38 4.20 11.55
N ASN A 264 -14.87 5.38 11.90
CA ASN A 264 -15.66 6.58 12.19
C ASN A 264 -15.81 7.51 10.97
N SER A 265 -15.08 7.23 9.88
CA SER A 265 -15.17 8.06 8.67
C SER A 265 -16.52 7.85 7.96
N PRO A 266 -17.20 8.92 7.53
CA PRO A 266 -18.39 8.82 6.70
C PRO A 266 -18.10 8.33 5.29
N GLU A 267 -16.85 8.37 4.84
CA GLU A 267 -16.40 7.93 3.52
C GLU A 267 -16.33 6.40 3.41
N TRP A 268 -16.00 5.72 4.52
CA TRP A 268 -15.86 4.26 4.58
C TRP A 268 -17.11 3.61 5.17
N THR A 269 -18.20 3.57 4.40
CA THR A 269 -19.54 3.14 4.87
C THR A 269 -19.72 1.63 4.96
N SER A 270 -18.86 0.84 4.32
CA SER A 270 -18.99 -0.62 4.32
C SER A 270 -18.98 -1.20 5.75
N PRO A 271 -19.86 -2.17 6.06
CA PRO A 271 -19.83 -2.89 7.34
C PRO A 271 -18.48 -3.54 7.66
N LEU A 272 -17.68 -3.86 6.63
CA LEU A 272 -16.34 -4.43 6.79
C LEU A 272 -15.37 -3.50 7.55
N TYR A 273 -15.61 -2.18 7.51
CA TYR A 273 -14.80 -1.19 8.23
C TYR A 273 -15.44 -0.72 9.54
N ARG A 274 -16.46 -1.42 10.04
CA ARG A 274 -17.06 -1.13 11.34
C ARG A 274 -16.47 -2.00 12.44
N THR A 275 -16.45 -1.47 13.65
CA THR A 275 -15.90 -2.13 14.84
C THR A 275 -16.97 -2.23 15.94
N PRO A 276 -17.98 -3.14 15.78
CA PRO A 276 -19.09 -3.24 16.73
C PRO A 276 -18.64 -3.74 18.11
N THR A 277 -17.52 -4.44 18.21
CA THR A 277 -16.98 -4.93 19.49
C THR A 277 -15.85 -4.05 19.99
N ARG A 278 -15.61 -4.11 21.30
CA ARG A 278 -14.59 -3.27 21.94
C ARG A 278 -13.17 -3.68 21.51
N ILE A 279 -12.37 -2.67 21.17
CA ILE A 279 -10.92 -2.80 20.95
C ILE A 279 -10.19 -2.52 22.25
N TYR A 280 -9.40 -3.47 22.74
CA TYR A 280 -8.60 -3.32 23.93
C TYR A 280 -7.18 -2.88 23.59
N THR A 281 -6.60 -2.06 24.47
CA THR A 281 -5.22 -1.59 24.32
C THR A 281 -4.47 -1.79 25.64
N PRO A 282 -3.22 -2.28 25.62
CA PRO A 282 -2.41 -2.36 26.82
C PRO A 282 -1.98 -0.98 27.30
N GLY A 283 -1.90 -0.81 28.62
CA GLY A 283 -1.12 0.25 29.25
C GLY A 283 0.38 -0.03 29.12
N LYS A 284 1.19 0.97 29.44
CA LYS A 284 2.66 0.85 29.50
C LYS A 284 3.16 1.34 30.85
N THR A 285 4.04 0.58 31.45
CA THR A 285 4.78 0.97 32.65
C THR A 285 5.94 1.92 32.29
N SER A 286 6.55 2.55 33.29
CA SER A 286 7.74 3.41 33.11
C SER A 286 8.91 2.67 32.47
N ASP A 287 9.08 1.38 32.75
CA ASP A 287 10.07 0.48 32.15
C ASP A 287 9.61 -0.15 30.81
N LYS A 288 8.59 0.46 30.18
CA LYS A 288 8.04 0.10 28.85
C LYS A 288 7.41 -1.30 28.75
N LYS A 289 7.04 -1.94 29.86
CA LYS A 289 6.31 -3.21 29.83
C LYS A 289 4.83 -3.01 29.56
N MET A 290 4.22 -3.93 28.84
CA MET A 290 2.77 -3.94 28.62
C MET A 290 2.04 -4.52 29.81
N PHE A 291 0.93 -3.87 30.20
CA PHE A 291 0.04 -4.41 31.22
C PHE A 291 -1.43 -4.15 30.90
N PHE A 292 -2.29 -4.94 31.53
CA PHE A 292 -3.72 -4.73 31.59
C PHE A 292 -4.14 -4.61 33.07
N SER A 293 -5.26 -3.92 33.34
CA SER A 293 -5.84 -3.96 34.69
C SER A 293 -6.16 -5.40 35.09
N GLU A 294 -6.15 -5.71 36.38
CA GLU A 294 -6.46 -7.07 36.86
C GLU A 294 -7.81 -7.59 36.36
N ARG A 295 -8.84 -6.71 36.35
CA ARG A 295 -10.16 -7.05 35.82
C ARG A 295 -10.07 -7.47 34.35
N LEU A 296 -9.33 -6.74 33.53
CA LEU A 296 -9.17 -7.02 32.11
C LEU A 296 -8.30 -8.27 31.91
N THR A 297 -7.25 -8.45 32.67
CA THR A 297 -6.41 -9.67 32.64
C THR A 297 -7.24 -10.90 32.93
N ARG A 298 -8.10 -10.88 33.96
CA ARG A 298 -9.02 -11.99 34.26
C ARG A 298 -9.99 -12.27 33.10
N LEU A 299 -10.53 -11.24 32.46
CA LEU A 299 -11.41 -11.38 31.29
C LEU A 299 -10.65 -12.03 30.13
N LEU A 300 -9.48 -11.52 29.77
CA LEU A 300 -8.66 -12.03 28.65
C LEU A 300 -8.19 -13.47 28.90
N ASN A 301 -7.85 -13.82 30.14
CA ASN A 301 -7.45 -15.18 30.51
C ASN A 301 -8.65 -16.15 30.53
N ARG A 302 -9.87 -15.69 30.78
CA ARG A 302 -11.07 -16.52 30.72
C ARG A 302 -11.48 -16.81 29.28
N ASP A 303 -11.59 -15.77 28.45
CA ASP A 303 -12.25 -15.83 27.14
C ASP A 303 -11.25 -15.98 25.99
N GLY A 304 -9.97 -15.68 26.22
CA GLY A 304 -8.94 -15.63 25.20
C GLY A 304 -8.96 -14.35 24.35
N PHE A 305 -7.95 -14.17 23.54
CA PHE A 305 -7.79 -12.97 22.73
C PHE A 305 -7.07 -13.22 21.40
N CYS A 306 -7.19 -12.23 20.49
CA CYS A 306 -6.35 -12.03 19.35
C CYS A 306 -5.64 -10.66 19.46
N MET A 307 -4.31 -10.64 19.39
CA MET A 307 -3.50 -9.45 19.51
C MET A 307 -2.66 -9.20 18.27
N LEU A 308 -2.75 -7.98 17.71
CA LEU A 308 -1.83 -7.53 16.68
C LEU A 308 -0.46 -7.21 17.30
N VAL A 309 0.59 -7.81 16.76
CA VAL A 309 1.96 -7.63 17.25
C VAL A 309 2.92 -7.27 16.11
N ARG A 310 4.09 -6.74 16.49
CA ARG A 310 5.21 -6.47 15.58
C ARG A 310 6.53 -6.67 16.30
N ALA A 311 7.60 -6.79 15.54
CA ALA A 311 8.94 -6.93 16.11
C ALA A 311 9.26 -5.80 17.11
N GLY A 312 9.72 -6.19 18.30
CA GLY A 312 10.08 -5.30 19.40
C GLY A 312 10.01 -5.98 20.75
N ASP A 313 10.89 -5.58 21.67
CA ASP A 313 11.08 -6.23 22.97
C ASP A 313 9.80 -6.23 23.82
N MET A 314 9.05 -5.14 23.80
CA MET A 314 7.81 -5.02 24.54
C MET A 314 6.76 -6.07 24.11
N PHE A 315 6.64 -6.33 22.81
CA PHE A 315 5.75 -7.37 22.31
C PHE A 315 6.31 -8.77 22.60
N LYS A 316 7.62 -8.94 22.44
CA LYS A 316 8.31 -10.20 22.75
C LYS A 316 8.11 -10.60 24.21
N GLU A 317 8.32 -9.68 25.15
CA GLU A 317 8.11 -9.91 26.58
C GLU A 317 6.65 -10.26 26.90
N PHE A 318 5.70 -9.51 26.30
CA PHE A 318 4.27 -9.79 26.50
C PHE A 318 3.88 -11.18 25.99
N MET A 319 4.33 -11.55 24.78
CA MET A 319 4.06 -12.87 24.20
C MET A 319 4.62 -14.00 25.05
N ASN A 320 5.81 -13.82 25.65
CA ASN A 320 6.44 -14.83 26.51
C ASN A 320 5.58 -15.20 27.75
N ARG A 321 4.69 -14.31 28.20
CA ARG A 321 3.77 -14.61 29.32
C ARG A 321 2.68 -15.61 28.95
N TYR A 322 2.44 -15.81 27.65
CA TYR A 322 1.42 -16.68 27.08
C TYR A 322 2.04 -17.77 26.18
N ASP A 323 3.34 -18.07 26.38
CA ASP A 323 4.10 -19.01 25.56
C ASP A 323 3.79 -20.46 25.98
N ASP A 324 2.52 -20.83 25.87
CA ASP A 324 2.04 -22.20 26.00
C ASP A 324 1.67 -22.71 24.62
N SER A 325 2.42 -23.69 24.12
CA SER A 325 2.24 -24.27 22.79
C SER A 325 0.85 -24.87 22.54
N ASN A 326 0.13 -25.26 23.59
CA ASN A 326 -1.20 -25.85 23.48
C ASN A 326 -2.32 -24.79 23.43
N GLU A 327 -2.14 -23.64 24.09
CA GLU A 327 -3.15 -22.57 24.15
C GLU A 327 -2.83 -21.39 23.23
N SER A 328 -1.59 -21.25 22.75
CA SER A 328 -1.11 -20.08 22.01
C SER A 328 -0.73 -20.41 20.57
N ALA A 329 -1.01 -19.47 19.66
CA ALA A 329 -0.51 -19.53 18.29
C ALA A 329 0.00 -18.16 17.82
N VAL A 330 1.02 -18.20 16.97
CA VAL A 330 1.57 -17.01 16.29
C VAL A 330 1.28 -17.14 14.79
N TYR A 331 0.73 -16.09 14.21
CA TYR A 331 0.43 -16.02 12.79
C TYR A 331 1.31 -14.96 12.14
N TYR A 332 1.89 -15.32 11.00
CA TYR A 332 2.68 -14.39 10.21
C TYR A 332 1.91 -13.96 8.96
N SER A 333 1.50 -12.70 8.93
CA SER A 333 0.66 -12.13 7.88
C SER A 333 1.33 -11.00 7.11
N MET A 334 2.60 -11.21 6.76
CA MET A 334 3.42 -10.29 5.97
C MET A 334 4.12 -11.04 4.83
N TYR A 335 4.82 -10.31 3.97
CA TYR A 335 5.57 -10.88 2.86
C TYR A 335 6.69 -11.82 3.34
N ARG A 336 6.77 -13.02 2.75
CA ARG A 336 7.77 -14.04 3.14
C ARG A 336 9.22 -13.62 2.95
N GLY A 337 9.49 -12.78 1.95
CA GLY A 337 10.83 -12.28 1.68
C GLY A 337 11.48 -11.56 2.85
N TYR A 338 10.70 -11.02 3.80
CA TYR A 338 11.25 -10.44 5.03
C TYR A 338 11.88 -11.47 5.97
N LEU A 339 11.58 -12.75 5.82
CA LEU A 339 12.15 -13.86 6.60
C LEU A 339 13.15 -14.71 5.81
N ASP A 340 13.31 -14.45 4.53
CA ASP A 340 14.24 -15.16 3.65
C ASP A 340 15.63 -14.48 3.67
N LYS A 341 16.64 -15.15 4.22
CA LYS A 341 18.01 -14.64 4.33
C LYS A 341 18.67 -14.34 2.98
N GLY A 342 18.21 -14.98 1.92
CA GLY A 342 18.69 -14.73 0.56
C GLY A 342 17.99 -13.56 -0.13
N HIS A 343 16.91 -13.04 0.44
CA HIS A 343 16.12 -11.99 -0.17
C HIS A 343 16.64 -10.60 0.21
N PRO A 344 16.73 -9.62 -0.72
CA PRO A 344 17.19 -8.26 -0.42
C PRO A 344 16.41 -7.55 0.68
N SER A 345 15.12 -7.84 0.81
CA SER A 345 14.26 -7.28 1.86
C SER A 345 14.32 -8.02 3.19
N TYR A 346 15.26 -8.95 3.38
CA TYR A 346 15.40 -9.70 4.61
C TYR A 346 15.50 -8.79 5.85
N ASN A 347 14.71 -9.11 6.89
CA ASN A 347 14.66 -8.37 8.13
C ASN A 347 15.10 -9.25 9.32
N ARG A 348 16.34 -9.10 9.72
CA ARG A 348 16.94 -9.85 10.82
C ARG A 348 16.19 -9.67 12.15
N GLN A 349 15.71 -8.46 12.44
CA GLN A 349 14.98 -8.17 13.68
C GLN A 349 13.64 -8.92 13.72
N LEU A 350 12.95 -9.02 12.57
CA LEU A 350 11.72 -9.76 12.44
C LEU A 350 11.94 -11.26 12.57
N GLU A 351 12.99 -11.82 11.95
CA GLU A 351 13.36 -13.22 12.12
C GLU A 351 13.67 -13.55 13.58
N GLN A 352 14.47 -12.72 14.27
CA GLN A 352 14.79 -12.90 15.68
C GLN A 352 13.55 -12.79 16.59
N PHE A 353 12.60 -11.93 16.24
CA PHE A 353 11.33 -11.80 16.96
C PHE A 353 10.48 -13.07 16.86
N LEU A 354 10.51 -13.74 15.70
CA LEU A 354 9.75 -14.96 15.43
C LEU A 354 10.53 -16.26 15.77
N SER A 355 11.83 -16.15 16.08
CA SER A 355 12.64 -17.31 16.42
C SER A 355 11.98 -18.13 17.54
N HIS A 356 11.98 -19.46 17.41
CA HIS A 356 11.37 -20.43 18.33
C HIS A 356 9.83 -20.44 18.41
N ARG A 357 9.10 -19.70 17.54
CA ARG A 357 7.63 -19.57 17.64
C ARG A 357 6.84 -20.30 16.57
N ASN A 358 7.50 -20.89 15.57
CA ASN A 358 6.87 -21.65 14.46
C ASN A 358 5.60 -20.98 13.91
N PRO A 359 5.67 -19.76 13.35
CA PRO A 359 4.50 -19.01 12.98
C PRO A 359 3.72 -19.67 11.83
N ILE A 360 2.39 -19.73 11.95
CA ILE A 360 1.49 -20.14 10.89
C ILE A 360 1.42 -19.03 9.84
N TYR A 361 1.78 -19.34 8.59
CA TYR A 361 1.75 -18.36 7.50
C TYR A 361 0.34 -18.14 6.98
N MET A 362 -0.17 -16.91 7.10
CA MET A 362 -1.51 -16.51 6.65
C MET A 362 -1.46 -15.15 5.98
N HIS A 363 -1.18 -15.12 4.69
CA HIS A 363 -0.97 -13.89 3.95
C HIS A 363 -1.52 -13.98 2.52
N THR A 364 -1.91 -12.83 1.96
CA THR A 364 -2.15 -12.63 0.53
C THR A 364 -1.52 -11.32 0.09
N SER A 365 -1.18 -11.22 -1.19
CA SER A 365 -0.46 -10.08 -1.76
C SER A 365 -1.25 -8.76 -1.67
N GLY A 366 -0.54 -7.64 -1.58
CA GLY A 366 -1.10 -6.30 -1.81
C GLY A 366 -1.34 -5.99 -3.28
N HIS A 367 -0.65 -6.71 -4.19
CA HIS A 367 -0.63 -6.47 -5.64
C HIS A 367 -1.43 -7.51 -6.41
N CYS A 368 -1.86 -7.15 -7.62
CA CYS A 368 -2.60 -8.06 -8.49
C CYS A 368 -1.76 -9.28 -8.89
N ASP A 369 -2.43 -10.39 -9.15
CA ASP A 369 -1.86 -11.54 -9.85
C ASP A 369 -2.05 -11.41 -11.36
N ILE A 370 -1.38 -12.26 -12.12
CA ILE A 370 -1.45 -12.27 -13.59
C ILE A 370 -2.90 -12.38 -14.08
N LYS A 371 -3.73 -13.20 -13.42
CA LYS A 371 -5.14 -13.40 -13.81
C LYS A 371 -5.97 -12.14 -13.58
N SER A 372 -5.71 -11.43 -12.49
CA SER A 372 -6.35 -10.15 -12.18
C SER A 372 -5.92 -9.06 -13.16
N LEU A 373 -4.63 -9.01 -13.48
CA LEU A 373 -4.07 -8.07 -14.44
C LEU A 373 -4.63 -8.32 -15.86
N ASP A 374 -4.65 -9.58 -16.30
CA ASP A 374 -5.27 -9.99 -17.57
C ASP A 374 -6.74 -9.52 -17.66
N LYS A 375 -7.52 -9.77 -16.62
CA LYS A 375 -8.91 -9.33 -16.54
C LYS A 375 -9.06 -7.82 -16.67
N VAL A 376 -8.21 -7.04 -16.00
CA VAL A 376 -8.25 -5.57 -16.05
C VAL A 376 -7.82 -5.06 -17.41
N LEU A 377 -6.74 -5.57 -17.98
CA LEU A 377 -6.26 -5.16 -19.31
C LEU A 377 -7.26 -5.52 -20.41
N ASN A 378 -7.93 -6.68 -20.34
CA ASN A 378 -9.01 -7.06 -21.26
C ASN A 378 -10.28 -6.20 -21.12
N LEU A 379 -10.53 -5.60 -19.97
CA LEU A 379 -11.62 -4.64 -19.78
C LEU A 379 -11.30 -3.26 -20.36
N ILE A 380 -10.05 -2.82 -20.23
CA ILE A 380 -9.58 -1.52 -20.71
C ILE A 380 -9.37 -1.56 -22.22
N LYS A 381 -8.68 -2.59 -22.75
CA LYS A 381 -8.26 -2.75 -24.15
C LYS A 381 -7.64 -1.47 -24.72
N PRO A 382 -6.45 -1.07 -24.21
CA PRO A 382 -5.83 0.16 -24.66
C PRO A 382 -5.55 0.12 -26.18
N LYS A 383 -5.81 1.21 -26.88
CA LYS A 383 -5.77 1.26 -28.35
C LYS A 383 -4.33 1.26 -28.89
N ARG A 384 -3.37 1.81 -28.14
CA ARG A 384 -2.02 2.09 -28.63
C ARG A 384 -0.92 1.35 -27.88
N GLY A 385 -1.12 1.08 -26.57
CA GLY A 385 -0.11 0.29 -25.88
C GLY A 385 -0.27 0.17 -24.37
N ILE A 386 0.48 -0.80 -23.84
CA ILE A 386 0.65 -1.07 -22.42
C ILE A 386 2.11 -0.81 -22.08
N ILE A 387 2.36 0.01 -21.06
CA ILE A 387 3.68 0.38 -20.54
C ILE A 387 3.82 -0.28 -19.17
N PRO A 388 4.61 -1.34 -19.02
CA PRO A 388 4.85 -1.97 -17.72
C PRO A 388 5.79 -1.13 -16.87
N ILE A 389 5.43 -0.98 -15.60
CA ILE A 389 6.26 -0.39 -14.55
C ILE A 389 6.14 -1.22 -13.26
N HIS A 390 6.88 -0.86 -12.22
CA HIS A 390 6.83 -1.54 -10.92
C HIS A 390 7.02 -3.06 -11.06
N THR A 391 8.01 -3.45 -11.85
CA THR A 391 8.31 -4.85 -12.17
C THR A 391 9.79 -5.06 -12.45
N GLU A 392 10.32 -6.23 -12.07
CA GLU A 392 11.68 -6.66 -12.44
C GLU A 392 11.74 -7.38 -13.80
N TYR A 393 10.57 -7.69 -14.40
CA TYR A 393 10.46 -8.53 -15.60
C TYR A 393 9.48 -7.92 -16.62
N PRO A 394 9.71 -6.69 -17.12
CA PRO A 394 8.80 -6.02 -18.04
C PRO A 394 8.63 -6.79 -19.37
N GLU A 395 9.65 -7.54 -19.83
CA GLU A 395 9.64 -8.33 -21.03
C GLU A 395 8.55 -9.42 -21.04
N LYS A 396 8.16 -9.93 -19.86
CA LYS A 396 7.09 -10.93 -19.72
C LYS A 396 5.71 -10.40 -20.12
N PHE A 397 5.53 -9.08 -20.09
CA PHE A 397 4.28 -8.49 -20.58
C PHE A 397 4.05 -8.78 -22.05
N THR A 398 5.11 -8.79 -22.87
CA THR A 398 5.02 -9.12 -24.30
C THR A 398 4.50 -10.54 -24.52
N GLU A 399 5.02 -11.49 -23.75
CA GLU A 399 4.61 -12.89 -23.82
C GLU A 399 3.15 -13.08 -23.36
N ILE A 400 2.78 -12.46 -22.25
CA ILE A 400 1.52 -12.74 -21.58
C ILE A 400 0.38 -11.88 -22.15
N PHE A 401 0.59 -10.60 -22.42
CA PHE A 401 -0.43 -9.61 -22.76
C PHE A 401 -0.29 -8.99 -24.16
N GLY A 402 0.72 -9.36 -24.95
CA GLY A 402 0.95 -8.81 -26.29
C GLY A 402 -0.21 -9.03 -27.29
N LYS A 403 -1.13 -9.95 -26.98
CA LYS A 403 -2.36 -10.16 -27.76
C LYS A 403 -3.48 -9.15 -27.45
N ILE A 404 -3.39 -8.44 -26.31
CA ILE A 404 -4.40 -7.46 -25.89
C ILE A 404 -4.12 -6.11 -26.55
N ALA A 405 -2.86 -5.67 -26.49
CA ALA A 405 -2.36 -4.45 -27.11
C ALA A 405 -0.84 -4.51 -27.27
N PRO A 406 -0.21 -3.65 -28.10
CA PRO A 406 1.24 -3.53 -28.17
C PRO A 406 1.85 -3.27 -26.78
N ILE A 407 2.94 -3.97 -26.45
CA ILE A 407 3.72 -3.72 -25.24
C ILE A 407 4.83 -2.75 -25.57
N ILE A 408 4.90 -1.65 -24.83
CA ILE A 408 5.91 -0.61 -24.99
C ILE A 408 6.87 -0.72 -23.81
N LEU A 409 8.02 -1.34 -24.04
CA LEU A 409 9.08 -1.43 -23.06
C LEU A 409 9.91 -0.15 -23.11
N LEU A 410 9.98 0.54 -21.99
CA LEU A 410 10.81 1.73 -21.82
C LEU A 410 11.91 1.43 -20.81
N ASP A 411 13.05 2.07 -20.99
CA ASP A 411 14.07 2.16 -19.95
C ASP A 411 13.80 3.34 -19.02
N ASP A 412 14.41 3.33 -17.83
CA ASP A 412 14.35 4.47 -16.92
C ASP A 412 14.88 5.73 -17.62
N LYS A 413 14.15 6.83 -17.51
CA LYS A 413 14.36 8.15 -18.17
C LYS A 413 14.03 8.17 -19.66
N GLU A 414 13.59 7.10 -20.23
CA GLU A 414 13.11 7.09 -21.62
C GLU A 414 11.74 7.76 -21.72
N THR A 415 11.53 8.46 -22.85
CA THR A 415 10.32 9.24 -23.12
C THR A 415 9.56 8.69 -24.31
N LEU A 416 8.29 8.39 -24.11
CA LEU A 416 7.33 8.07 -25.17
C LEU A 416 6.60 9.33 -25.63
N ASN A 417 6.60 9.59 -26.93
CA ASN A 417 5.77 10.62 -27.55
C ASN A 417 4.40 10.05 -27.90
N CYS A 418 3.38 10.46 -27.18
CA CYS A 418 1.99 10.04 -27.39
C CYS A 418 1.29 10.97 -28.41
N THR A 419 1.82 11.10 -29.62
CA THR A 419 1.18 11.93 -30.64
C THR A 419 -0.05 11.23 -31.22
N VAL A 420 -1.13 11.99 -31.38
CA VAL A 420 -2.24 11.58 -32.23
C VAL A 420 -1.78 11.78 -33.68
N HIS A 421 -1.36 10.72 -34.36
CA HIS A 421 -1.34 10.74 -35.81
C HIS A 421 -2.76 10.39 -36.25
N ASP A 422 -3.38 11.31 -37.01
CA ASP A 422 -4.68 11.15 -37.68
C ASP A 422 -4.75 9.91 -38.55
#